data_1ce47cc61ef639233d63036755e0812c
#
_entry.id   1ce47cc61ef639233d63036755e0812c
#
_cell.length_a   1.000
_cell.length_b   1.000
_cell.length_c   1.000
_cell.angle_alpha   90.00
_cell.angle_beta   90.00
_cell.angle_gamma   90.00
#
_symmetry.space_group_name_H-M   'P 1'
#
loop_
_entity.id
_entity.type
_entity.pdbx_description
1 polymer ?
#
loop_
_entity_poly.entity_id
_entity_poly.type
_entity_poly.pdbx_seq_one_letter_code
_entity_poly.pdbx_strand_id
1 'polypeptide(L)'
;MIENKCDQIGVSSGFPRYDAAIGGGLRRKCVDLVSARPKVGKSVFADNVALNVASKGIPVLMLDTEMSKEDHLNRLIANLSEIPINEIATGRFSVEEEKTMTVKAAVQKIKDIPYTLDLDMFISNPSFWNPSDTLGSRRFIIKNI
;
A
#
# COMPACT_ATOMS: atom_id res chain seq x y z
N MET A 1 25.33 -23.47 16.85
CA MET A 1 24.51 -22.36 17.33
C MET A 1 23.71 -21.80 16.16
N ILE A 2 22.66 -22.52 15.74
CA ILE A 2 21.75 -22.16 14.66
C ILE A 2 20.36 -22.49 15.16
N GLU A 3 19.89 -21.68 16.10
CA GLU A 3 18.55 -21.79 16.67
C GLU A 3 17.87 -20.43 16.67
N ASN A 4 17.65 -19.89 15.48
CA ASN A 4 16.57 -18.94 15.20
C ASN A 4 16.35 -18.95 13.69
N LYS A 5 15.64 -19.98 13.23
CA LYS A 5 15.03 -19.93 11.90
C LYS A 5 13.91 -18.89 11.94
N CYS A 6 14.26 -17.63 11.72
CA CYS A 6 13.27 -16.66 11.31
C CYS A 6 12.92 -16.97 9.85
N ASP A 7 11.80 -17.62 9.64
CA ASP A 7 11.27 -17.90 8.29
C ASP A 7 10.97 -16.61 7.50
N GLN A 8 11.05 -15.46 8.15
CA GLN A 8 10.77 -14.16 7.56
C GLN A 8 11.86 -13.14 7.94
N ILE A 9 12.75 -12.83 7.00
CA ILE A 9 13.88 -11.89 7.18
C ILE A 9 13.43 -10.43 7.01
N GLY A 10 12.34 -10.22 6.23
CA GLY A 10 11.80 -8.90 5.89
C GLY A 10 10.37 -8.69 6.35
N VAL A 11 9.78 -7.59 5.92
CA VAL A 11 8.34 -7.32 6.10
C VAL A 11 7.57 -8.06 5.02
N SER A 12 6.57 -8.83 5.42
CA SER A 12 5.72 -9.52 4.46
C SER A 12 4.92 -8.53 3.62
N SER A 13 4.97 -8.71 2.31
CA SER A 13 4.15 -7.99 1.34
C SER A 13 2.66 -8.34 1.40
N GLY A 14 2.32 -9.44 2.10
CA GLY A 14 0.98 -10.05 2.08
C GLY A 14 0.81 -11.10 0.99
N PHE A 15 1.82 -11.32 0.17
CA PHE A 15 1.84 -12.35 -0.89
C PHE A 15 2.90 -13.40 -0.57
N PRO A 16 2.56 -14.53 0.07
CA PRO A 16 3.53 -15.51 0.56
C PRO A 16 4.46 -16.07 -0.52
N ARG A 17 3.94 -16.30 -1.72
CA ARG A 17 4.75 -16.79 -2.86
C ARG A 17 5.76 -15.75 -3.34
N TYR A 18 5.38 -14.49 -3.35
CA TYR A 18 6.27 -13.38 -3.68
C TYR A 18 7.33 -13.21 -2.58
N ASP A 19 6.90 -13.19 -1.32
CA ASP A 19 7.80 -13.07 -0.17
C ASP A 19 8.88 -14.18 -0.18
N ALA A 20 8.49 -15.42 -0.47
CA ALA A 20 9.43 -16.53 -0.60
C ALA A 20 10.41 -16.33 -1.76
N ALA A 21 9.93 -15.84 -2.92
CA ALA A 21 10.76 -15.61 -4.11
C ALA A 21 11.81 -14.52 -3.90
N ILE A 22 11.50 -13.47 -3.11
CA ILE A 22 12.46 -12.39 -2.79
C ILE A 22 13.30 -12.68 -1.54
N GLY A 23 13.20 -13.90 -1.00
CA GLY A 23 14.02 -14.36 0.11
C GLY A 23 13.53 -13.93 1.49
N GLY A 24 12.21 -13.91 1.70
CA GLY A 24 11.60 -13.74 3.02
C GLY A 24 10.99 -12.36 3.29
N GLY A 25 10.47 -11.71 2.26
CA GLY A 25 9.76 -10.43 2.36
C GLY A 25 10.62 -9.19 2.05
N LEU A 26 10.01 -8.01 2.16
CA LEU A 26 10.62 -6.72 1.86
C LEU A 26 11.71 -6.38 2.88
N ARG A 27 12.95 -6.23 2.43
CA ARG A 27 14.11 -6.03 3.30
C ARG A 27 14.39 -4.55 3.56
N ARG A 28 14.89 -4.23 4.74
CA ARG A 28 15.40 -2.89 5.03
C ARG A 28 16.61 -2.55 4.18
N LYS A 29 16.74 -1.27 3.80
CA LYS A 29 17.86 -0.74 2.99
C LYS A 29 18.00 -1.39 1.61
N CYS A 30 16.95 -2.07 1.14
CA CYS A 30 16.87 -2.63 -0.20
C CYS A 30 15.86 -1.85 -1.03
N VAL A 31 16.07 -1.85 -2.33
CA VAL A 31 15.13 -1.34 -3.33
C VAL A 31 14.61 -2.55 -4.10
N ASP A 32 13.31 -2.76 -4.05
CA ASP A 32 12.63 -3.81 -4.82
C ASP A 32 12.01 -3.16 -6.06
N LEU A 33 12.49 -3.54 -7.24
CA LEU A 33 11.97 -3.05 -8.51
C LEU A 33 10.92 -4.00 -9.08
N VAL A 34 9.69 -3.52 -9.23
CA VAL A 34 8.60 -4.26 -9.86
C VAL A 34 8.31 -3.67 -11.23
N SER A 35 8.58 -4.45 -12.28
CA SER A 35 8.32 -4.07 -13.66
C SER A 35 7.22 -4.92 -14.26
N ALA A 36 6.31 -4.29 -15.00
CA ALA A 36 5.24 -4.98 -15.71
C ALA A 36 4.84 -4.20 -16.97
N ARG A 37 4.27 -4.89 -17.94
CA ARG A 37 3.66 -4.23 -19.11
C ARG A 37 2.48 -3.36 -18.66
N PRO A 38 2.14 -2.32 -19.43
CA PRO A 38 0.95 -1.51 -19.15
C PRO A 38 -0.30 -2.39 -18.99
N LYS A 39 -1.19 -2.01 -18.05
CA LYS A 39 -2.47 -2.69 -17.77
C LYS A 39 -2.39 -4.10 -17.18
N VAL A 40 -1.21 -4.60 -16.81
CA VAL A 40 -1.04 -5.92 -16.15
C VAL A 40 -1.37 -5.87 -14.65
N GLY A 41 -1.46 -4.67 -14.05
CA GLY A 41 -1.84 -4.51 -12.65
C GLY A 41 -0.68 -4.12 -11.71
N LYS A 42 0.41 -3.52 -12.24
CA LYS A 42 1.54 -3.04 -11.42
C LYS A 42 1.08 -2.17 -10.25
N SER A 43 0.25 -1.15 -10.51
CA SER A 43 -0.26 -0.24 -9.47
C SER A 43 -1.16 -0.96 -8.47
N VAL A 44 -2.01 -1.89 -8.94
CA VAL A 44 -2.85 -2.71 -8.06
C VAL A 44 -2.00 -3.57 -7.13
N PHE A 45 -0.92 -4.15 -7.63
CA PHE A 45 0.03 -4.91 -6.79
C PHE A 45 0.66 -4.00 -5.73
N ALA A 46 1.14 -2.80 -6.12
CA ALA A 46 1.73 -1.84 -5.20
C ALA A 46 0.75 -1.39 -4.11
N ASP A 47 -0.51 -1.05 -4.49
CA ASP A 47 -1.57 -0.68 -3.55
C ASP A 47 -1.86 -1.80 -2.54
N ASN A 48 -1.91 -3.05 -3.00
CA ASN A 48 -2.14 -4.20 -2.12
C ASN A 48 -0.96 -4.44 -1.16
N VAL A 49 0.28 -4.34 -1.64
CA VAL A 49 1.47 -4.43 -0.78
C VAL A 49 1.46 -3.34 0.27
N ALA A 50 1.18 -2.09 -0.14
CA ALA A 50 1.10 -0.95 0.75
C ALA A 50 0.03 -1.14 1.84
N LEU A 51 -1.17 -1.56 1.44
CA LEU A 51 -2.27 -1.85 2.36
C LEU A 51 -1.92 -2.98 3.34
N ASN A 52 -1.35 -4.08 2.85
CA ASN A 52 -0.96 -5.22 3.68
C ASN A 52 0.12 -4.85 4.71
N VAL A 53 1.09 -4.03 4.32
CA VAL A 53 2.16 -3.54 5.22
C VAL A 53 1.58 -2.57 6.25
N ALA A 54 0.76 -1.60 5.82
CA ALA A 54 0.13 -0.63 6.71
C ALA A 54 -0.83 -1.30 7.71
N SER A 55 -1.55 -2.34 7.30
CA SER A 55 -2.45 -3.13 8.17
C SER A 55 -1.72 -3.85 9.30
N LYS A 56 -0.39 -4.01 9.20
CA LYS A 56 0.47 -4.54 10.27
C LYS A 56 1.01 -3.44 11.21
N GLY A 57 0.49 -2.21 11.08
CA GLY A 57 0.93 -1.06 11.88
C GLY A 57 2.28 -0.49 11.44
N ILE A 58 2.77 -0.84 10.25
CA ILE A 58 4.03 -0.33 9.71
C ILE A 58 3.72 0.90 8.85
N PRO A 59 4.31 2.08 9.13
CA PRO A 59 4.07 3.27 8.33
C PRO A 59 4.46 3.08 6.87
N VAL A 60 3.55 3.43 5.97
CA VAL A 60 3.74 3.37 4.51
C VAL A 60 3.52 4.75 3.92
N LEU A 61 4.45 5.16 3.08
CA LEU A 61 4.30 6.32 2.21
C LEU A 61 4.19 5.85 0.76
N MET A 62 3.07 6.12 0.14
CA MET A 62 2.82 5.86 -1.27
C MET A 62 3.01 7.14 -2.06
N LEU A 63 3.89 7.09 -3.06
CA LEU A 63 4.15 8.19 -4.00
C LEU A 63 3.73 7.72 -5.39
N ASP A 64 2.75 8.37 -5.97
CA ASP A 64 2.30 8.09 -7.34
C ASP A 64 2.12 9.40 -8.10
N THR A 65 2.53 9.40 -9.36
CA THR A 65 2.40 10.54 -10.27
C THR A 65 1.44 10.26 -11.43
N GLU A 66 0.92 9.05 -11.53
CA GLU A 66 0.04 8.61 -12.63
C GLU A 66 -1.45 8.69 -12.25
N MET A 67 -1.77 8.39 -11.00
CA MET A 67 -3.15 8.30 -10.51
C MET A 67 -3.48 9.39 -9.51
N SER A 68 -4.74 9.81 -9.51
CA SER A 68 -5.24 10.73 -8.50
C SER A 68 -5.35 10.06 -7.11
N LYS A 69 -5.31 10.88 -6.07
CA LYS A 69 -5.55 10.42 -4.68
C LYS A 69 -6.90 9.73 -4.54
N GLU A 70 -7.90 10.24 -5.24
CA GLU A 70 -9.26 9.71 -5.25
C GLU A 70 -9.30 8.31 -5.86
N ASP A 71 -8.59 8.08 -6.97
CA ASP A 71 -8.51 6.77 -7.62
C ASP A 71 -7.87 5.71 -6.70
N HIS A 72 -6.78 6.09 -6.00
CA HIS A 72 -6.17 5.22 -5.00
C HIS A 72 -7.12 4.89 -3.85
N LEU A 73 -7.79 5.90 -3.28
CA LEU A 73 -8.77 5.69 -2.21
C LEU A 73 -9.91 4.81 -2.64
N ASN A 74 -10.47 5.02 -3.84
CA ASN A 74 -11.53 4.18 -4.38
C ASN A 74 -11.09 2.72 -4.53
N ARG A 75 -9.85 2.47 -4.95
CA ARG A 75 -9.28 1.12 -5.01
C ARG A 75 -9.10 0.49 -3.64
N LEU A 76 -8.59 1.23 -2.66
CA LEU A 76 -8.42 0.74 -1.30
C LEU A 76 -9.77 0.40 -0.66
N ILE A 77 -10.77 1.27 -0.84
CA ILE A 77 -12.13 1.02 -0.36
C ILE A 77 -12.73 -0.21 -1.05
N ALA A 78 -12.61 -0.32 -2.38
CA ALA A 78 -13.10 -1.48 -3.13
C ALA A 78 -12.45 -2.78 -2.66
N ASN A 79 -11.15 -2.76 -2.39
CA ASN A 79 -10.40 -3.92 -1.88
C ASN A 79 -10.89 -4.35 -0.48
N LEU A 80 -11.10 -3.40 0.42
CA LEU A 80 -11.50 -3.68 1.80
C LEU A 80 -12.98 -4.00 1.97
N SER A 81 -13.84 -3.46 1.09
CA SER A 81 -15.28 -3.66 1.13
C SER A 81 -15.76 -4.80 0.24
N GLU A 82 -14.90 -5.30 -0.65
CA GLU A 82 -15.23 -6.28 -1.70
C GLU A 82 -16.34 -5.80 -2.67
N ILE A 83 -16.59 -4.49 -2.69
CA ILE A 83 -17.58 -3.86 -3.59
C ILE A 83 -16.85 -3.42 -4.86
N PRO A 84 -17.45 -3.65 -6.05
CA PRO A 84 -16.83 -3.25 -7.33
C PRO A 84 -16.47 -1.76 -7.36
N ILE A 85 -15.28 -1.45 -7.87
CA ILE A 85 -14.73 -0.09 -7.88
C ILE A 85 -15.64 0.92 -8.60
N ASN A 86 -16.34 0.52 -9.64
CA ASN A 86 -17.30 1.38 -10.35
C ASN A 86 -18.52 1.73 -9.50
N GLU A 87 -18.96 0.86 -8.59
CA GLU A 87 -20.00 1.21 -7.62
C GLU A 87 -19.50 2.20 -6.58
N ILE A 88 -18.24 2.06 -6.14
CA ILE A 88 -17.60 3.02 -5.23
C ILE A 88 -17.47 4.38 -5.90
N ALA A 89 -16.85 4.44 -7.09
CA ALA A 89 -16.59 5.68 -7.81
C ALA A 89 -17.86 6.44 -8.22
N THR A 90 -18.97 5.71 -8.47
CA THR A 90 -20.27 6.32 -8.85
C THR A 90 -21.20 6.56 -7.67
N GLY A 91 -20.83 6.11 -6.46
CA GLY A 91 -21.67 6.21 -5.26
C GLY A 91 -22.90 5.29 -5.27
N ARG A 92 -23.01 4.37 -6.21
CA ARG A 92 -24.18 3.46 -6.33
C ARG A 92 -24.34 2.52 -5.15
N PHE A 93 -23.28 2.25 -4.40
CA PHE A 93 -23.34 1.47 -3.16
C PHE A 93 -24.30 2.08 -2.12
N SER A 94 -24.57 3.40 -2.18
CA SER A 94 -25.41 4.11 -1.21
C SER A 94 -26.91 3.73 -1.27
N VAL A 95 -27.32 3.04 -2.31
CA VAL A 95 -28.71 2.56 -2.47
C VAL A 95 -29.00 1.38 -1.53
N GLU A 96 -27.97 0.60 -1.18
CA GLU A 96 -28.07 -0.56 -0.30
C GLU A 96 -27.43 -0.24 1.06
N GLU A 97 -28.21 -0.33 2.13
CA GLU A 97 -27.76 0.01 3.48
C GLU A 97 -26.60 -0.87 3.94
N GLU A 98 -26.63 -2.17 3.63
CA GLU A 98 -25.55 -3.12 3.94
C GLU A 98 -24.23 -2.74 3.27
N LYS A 99 -24.24 -2.40 1.97
CA LYS A 99 -23.07 -1.92 1.25
C LYS A 99 -22.55 -0.60 1.83
N THR A 100 -23.46 0.29 2.21
CA THR A 100 -23.10 1.57 2.84
C THR A 100 -22.35 1.35 4.16
N MET A 101 -22.81 0.42 4.99
CA MET A 101 -22.13 0.08 6.25
C MET A 101 -20.75 -0.52 5.99
N THR A 102 -20.62 -1.42 5.02
CA THR A 102 -19.36 -2.05 4.65
C THR A 102 -18.34 -1.02 4.14
N VAL A 103 -18.78 -0.07 3.30
CA VAL A 103 -17.93 1.04 2.82
C VAL A 103 -17.48 1.93 3.97
N LYS A 104 -18.38 2.28 4.90
CA LYS A 104 -18.02 3.08 6.08
C LYS A 104 -16.97 2.38 6.96
N ALA A 105 -17.12 1.07 7.16
CA ALA A 105 -16.14 0.27 7.90
C ALA A 105 -14.78 0.23 7.18
N ALA A 106 -14.76 0.09 5.85
CA ALA A 106 -13.55 0.14 5.05
C ALA A 106 -12.84 1.50 5.15
N VAL A 107 -13.59 2.60 5.06
CA VAL A 107 -13.07 3.96 5.22
C VAL A 107 -12.48 4.17 6.62
N GLN A 108 -13.17 3.69 7.67
CA GLN A 108 -12.65 3.78 9.03
C GLN A 108 -11.34 3.00 9.18
N LYS A 109 -11.28 1.79 8.64
CA LYS A 109 -10.06 0.98 8.66
C LYS A 109 -8.88 1.67 7.96
N ILE A 110 -9.12 2.36 6.83
CA ILE A 110 -8.08 3.13 6.13
C ILE A 110 -7.57 4.29 7.00
N LYS A 111 -8.45 4.95 7.76
CA LYS A 111 -8.05 6.04 8.67
C LYS A 111 -7.22 5.56 9.86
N ASP A 112 -7.45 4.33 10.31
CA ASP A 112 -6.80 3.77 11.50
C ASP A 112 -5.41 3.18 11.19
N ILE A 113 -5.09 2.91 9.92
CA ILE A 113 -3.77 2.40 9.51
C ILE A 113 -2.79 3.54 9.19
N PRO A 114 -1.49 3.36 9.44
CA PRO A 114 -0.46 4.36 9.16
C PRO A 114 -0.10 4.40 7.66
N TYR A 115 -1.06 4.78 6.82
CA TYR A 115 -0.93 4.89 5.38
C TYR A 115 -0.98 6.36 4.96
N THR A 116 0.06 6.83 4.30
CA THR A 116 0.13 8.18 3.75
C THR A 116 0.23 8.10 2.23
N LEU A 117 -0.69 8.77 1.56
CA LEU A 117 -0.69 8.94 0.11
C LEU A 117 -0.36 10.40 -0.19
N ASP A 118 0.76 10.63 -0.84
CA ASP A 118 1.19 11.96 -1.22
C ASP A 118 1.53 12.01 -2.71
N LEU A 119 0.89 12.93 -3.42
CA LEU A 119 1.06 13.14 -4.86
C LEU A 119 1.91 14.38 -5.14
N ASP A 120 1.90 15.36 -4.23
CA ASP A 120 2.47 16.68 -4.44
C ASP A 120 3.83 16.90 -3.76
N MET A 121 4.16 16.09 -2.77
CA MET A 121 5.31 16.34 -1.90
C MET A 121 6.66 16.20 -2.63
N PHE A 122 6.71 15.38 -3.68
CA PHE A 122 7.95 15.16 -4.44
C PHE A 122 8.29 16.31 -5.39
N ILE A 123 7.26 17.03 -5.87
CA ILE A 123 7.43 18.16 -6.81
C ILE A 123 7.74 19.44 -6.05
N SER A 124 7.18 19.62 -4.86
CA SER A 124 7.26 20.86 -4.10
C SER A 124 8.42 20.94 -3.11
N ASN A 125 9.01 19.81 -2.72
CA ASN A 125 10.09 19.81 -1.73
C ASN A 125 11.14 18.70 -1.96
N PRO A 126 12.20 18.96 -2.75
CA PRO A 126 13.29 18.00 -2.97
C PRO A 126 14.05 17.60 -1.69
N SER A 127 13.97 18.41 -0.63
CA SER A 127 14.62 18.14 0.66
C SER A 127 13.83 17.18 1.56
N PHE A 128 12.65 16.74 1.14
CA PHE A 128 11.84 15.75 1.88
C PHE A 128 12.55 14.40 2.03
N TRP A 129 13.42 14.07 1.10
CA TRP A 129 14.27 12.89 1.20
C TRP A 129 15.55 13.19 1.98
N ASN A 130 15.52 13.01 3.29
CA ASN A 130 16.72 12.98 4.10
C ASN A 130 17.07 11.52 4.43
N PRO A 131 18.15 10.95 3.85
CA PRO A 131 18.56 9.57 4.14
C PRO A 131 18.84 9.32 5.62
N SER A 132 19.14 10.36 6.40
CA SER A 132 19.40 10.27 7.85
C SER A 132 18.12 10.10 8.69
N ASP A 133 16.95 10.52 8.21
CA ASP A 133 15.67 10.38 8.92
C ASP A 133 15.13 8.94 8.89
N THR A 134 15.72 8.08 8.06
CA THR A 134 15.29 6.69 7.92
C THR A 134 15.80 5.76 9.03
N LEU A 135 16.64 6.25 9.94
CA LEU A 135 17.30 5.42 10.96
C LEU A 135 16.39 5.07 12.16
N GLY A 136 15.27 5.73 12.36
CA GLY A 136 14.36 5.50 13.51
C GLY A 136 12.96 5.00 13.16
N SER A 137 12.43 5.30 12.01
CA SER A 137 11.07 4.94 11.62
C SER A 137 11.04 3.89 10.50
N ARG A 138 10.28 2.84 10.71
CA ARG A 138 10.03 1.77 9.72
C ARG A 138 9.08 2.33 8.67
N ARG A 139 9.59 3.05 7.68
CA ARG A 139 8.80 3.58 6.56
C ARG A 139 9.12 2.80 5.30
N PHE A 140 8.09 2.34 4.61
CA PHE A 140 8.20 1.80 3.28
C PHE A 140 7.76 2.86 2.28
N ILE A 141 8.61 3.12 1.30
CA ILE A 141 8.30 4.02 0.20
C ILE A 141 8.02 3.14 -1.01
N ILE A 142 6.79 3.19 -1.50
CA ILE A 142 6.40 2.55 -2.74
C ILE A 142 6.28 3.68 -3.75
N LYS A 143 7.21 3.70 -4.71
CA LYS A 143 7.20 4.65 -5.81
C LYS A 143 6.75 3.95 -7.07
N ASN A 144 5.73 4.49 -7.70
CA ASN A 144 5.33 4.10 -9.04
C ASN A 144 6.12 4.97 -10.05
N ILE A 145 6.95 4.35 -10.87
CA ILE A 145 7.70 4.99 -11.95
C ILE A 145 7.13 4.52 -13.27
#